data_0934fe3ada3dee7dc3b935da1e02707b
#
_entry.id   0934fe3ada3dee7dc3b935da1e02707b
#
_cell.length_a   1.000
_cell.length_b   1.000
_cell.length_c   1.000
_cell.angle_alpha   90.00
_cell.angle_beta   90.00
_cell.angle_gamma   90.00
#
_symmetry.space_group_name_H-M   'P 1'
#
loop_
_entity.id
_entity.type
_entity.pdbx_description
1 polymer ?
#
loop_
_entity_poly.entity_id
_entity_poly.type
_entity_poly.pdbx_seq_one_letter_code
_entity_poly.pdbx_strand_id
1 'polypeptide(L)'
;MPALSPAQSERLAALRAEVRAIESAGGERARDCLPFGIESIDARMAGGGLAVAALHEVTGATPELSDDAAATLFIAGIAARRAGATGDVLWAFSRRDLFAPGIAQAGLGPGQVIYAECGRDEDVLAVMEEGLRHRGLAAVVGEVGRVQMASTRRLQLAAEEGGTTALMLKRWKRSGEDPLALPSSAVTRWRIASAPSSPLPVEGIGRPRWRLTLVRQRGGEPHDWMMESCDATGCLALPAEFGDRANTADRAAAARRAA
;
A
#
# COMPACT_ATOMS: atom_id res chain seq x y z
N MET A 1 -20.64 -7.80 -22.53
CA MET A 1 -19.70 -8.91 -22.70
C MET A 1 -20.46 -10.20 -22.44
N PRO A 2 -20.35 -11.25 -23.26
CA PRO A 2 -21.02 -12.51 -22.98
C PRO A 2 -20.46 -13.14 -21.71
N ALA A 3 -21.34 -13.65 -20.85
CA ALA A 3 -20.95 -14.38 -19.65
C ALA A 3 -20.26 -15.70 -20.04
N LEU A 4 -19.19 -16.05 -19.33
CA LEU A 4 -18.48 -17.32 -19.52
C LEU A 4 -19.43 -18.51 -19.23
N SER A 5 -19.35 -19.58 -20.01
CA SER A 5 -20.08 -20.79 -19.69
C SER A 5 -19.58 -21.41 -18.37
N PRO A 6 -20.41 -22.21 -17.66
CA PRO A 6 -19.99 -22.88 -16.42
C PRO A 6 -18.69 -23.68 -16.57
N ALA A 7 -18.53 -24.42 -17.67
CA ALA A 7 -17.32 -25.18 -17.98
C ALA A 7 -16.08 -24.30 -18.23
N GLN A 8 -16.28 -23.12 -18.83
CA GLN A 8 -15.18 -22.13 -19.01
C GLN A 8 -14.78 -21.48 -17.67
N SER A 9 -15.75 -21.26 -16.79
CA SER A 9 -15.50 -20.73 -15.44
C SER A 9 -14.73 -21.72 -14.57
N GLU A 10 -15.09 -23.00 -14.59
CA GLU A 10 -14.37 -24.08 -13.91
C GLU A 10 -12.94 -24.26 -14.43
N ARG A 11 -12.77 -24.26 -15.75
CA ARG A 11 -11.44 -24.37 -16.36
C ARG A 11 -10.55 -23.17 -16.04
N LEU A 12 -11.12 -21.96 -15.99
CA LEU A 12 -10.41 -20.77 -15.57
C LEU A 12 -10.02 -20.81 -14.09
N ALA A 13 -10.89 -21.33 -13.23
CA ALA A 13 -10.60 -21.56 -11.81
C ALA A 13 -9.49 -22.59 -11.60
N ALA A 14 -9.53 -23.70 -12.33
CA ALA A 14 -8.49 -24.72 -12.30
C ALA A 14 -7.12 -24.18 -12.75
N LEU A 15 -7.07 -23.46 -13.88
CA LEU A 15 -5.85 -22.82 -14.37
C LEU A 15 -5.30 -21.80 -13.38
N ARG A 16 -6.16 -21.01 -12.73
CA ARG A 16 -5.74 -20.08 -11.67
C ARG A 16 -5.17 -20.80 -10.45
N ALA A 17 -5.73 -21.96 -10.08
CA ALA A 17 -5.21 -22.78 -8.99
C ALA A 17 -3.85 -23.39 -9.35
N GLU A 18 -3.67 -23.84 -10.58
CA GLU A 18 -2.40 -24.39 -11.07
C GLU A 18 -1.30 -23.33 -11.16
N VAL A 19 -1.61 -22.14 -11.68
CA VAL A 19 -0.69 -21.00 -11.69
C VAL A 19 -0.29 -20.63 -10.26
N ARG A 20 -1.23 -20.59 -9.31
CA ARG A 20 -0.93 -20.36 -7.89
C ARG A 20 -0.01 -21.41 -7.30
N ALA A 21 -0.25 -22.69 -7.59
CA ALA A 21 0.60 -23.79 -7.13
C ALA A 21 2.04 -23.65 -7.66
N ILE A 22 2.20 -23.28 -8.93
CA ILE A 22 3.50 -23.05 -9.55
C ILE A 22 4.19 -21.79 -8.94
N GLU A 23 3.44 -20.69 -8.74
CA GLU A 23 3.96 -19.47 -8.10
C GLU A 23 4.37 -19.72 -6.64
N SER A 24 3.65 -20.59 -5.92
CA SER A 24 4.00 -21.00 -4.55
C SER A 24 5.21 -21.93 -4.50
N ALA A 25 5.30 -22.89 -5.42
CA ALA A 25 6.41 -23.85 -5.48
C ALA A 25 7.73 -23.21 -5.96
N GLY A 26 7.65 -22.14 -6.77
CA GLY A 26 8.84 -21.40 -7.22
C GLY A 26 9.41 -20.39 -6.22
N GLY A 27 8.84 -20.27 -5.01
CA GLY A 27 9.11 -19.20 -4.06
C GLY A 27 9.39 -19.61 -2.62
N GLU A 28 9.75 -20.85 -2.33
CA GLU A 28 10.03 -21.35 -0.96
C GLU A 28 11.39 -20.95 -0.36
N ARG A 29 11.88 -19.76 -0.61
CA ARG A 29 12.58 -19.02 0.44
C ARG A 29 11.52 -18.16 1.11
N ALA A 30 11.27 -18.37 2.42
CA ALA A 30 10.46 -17.47 3.21
C ALA A 30 10.95 -16.03 2.94
N ARG A 31 10.20 -15.28 2.11
CA ARG A 31 10.56 -13.88 1.84
C ARG A 31 10.34 -13.13 3.13
N ASP A 32 11.32 -12.35 3.56
CA ASP A 32 11.10 -11.42 4.66
C ASP A 32 9.91 -10.55 4.32
N CYS A 33 8.94 -10.49 5.22
CA CYS A 33 7.73 -9.72 5.07
C CYS A 33 7.64 -8.65 6.16
N LEU A 34 7.09 -7.50 5.80
CA LEU A 34 6.69 -6.46 6.72
C LEU A 34 5.21 -6.68 7.07
N PRO A 35 4.86 -7.23 8.25
CA PRO A 35 3.47 -7.41 8.65
C PRO A 35 2.81 -6.04 8.87
N PHE A 36 1.51 -5.90 8.58
CA PHE A 36 0.77 -4.68 8.91
C PHE A 36 0.51 -4.54 10.41
N GLY A 37 0.64 -5.63 11.17
CA GLY A 37 0.33 -5.68 12.59
C GLY A 37 -1.17 -5.75 12.87
N ILE A 38 -1.95 -6.08 11.85
CA ILE A 38 -3.41 -6.22 11.89
C ILE A 38 -3.76 -7.59 11.34
N GLU A 39 -4.22 -8.49 12.21
CA GLU A 39 -4.51 -9.90 11.89
C GLU A 39 -5.40 -10.05 10.64
N SER A 40 -6.45 -9.22 10.50
CA SER A 40 -7.35 -9.28 9.35
C SER A 40 -6.69 -8.93 8.02
N ILE A 41 -5.57 -8.21 8.02
CA ILE A 41 -4.74 -7.95 6.84
C ILE A 41 -3.71 -9.04 6.69
N ASP A 42 -2.91 -9.29 7.74
CA ASP A 42 -1.74 -10.15 7.67
C ASP A 42 -2.11 -11.61 7.33
N ALA A 43 -3.23 -12.12 7.86
CA ALA A 43 -3.76 -13.43 7.51
C ALA A 43 -4.20 -13.58 6.04
N ARG A 44 -4.42 -12.47 5.32
CA ARG A 44 -4.80 -12.46 3.89
C ARG A 44 -3.62 -12.17 2.96
N MET A 45 -2.51 -11.71 3.52
CA MET A 45 -1.30 -11.44 2.75
C MET A 45 -0.50 -12.71 2.54
N ALA A 46 -0.04 -12.95 1.33
CA ALA A 46 0.90 -14.02 1.03
C ALA A 46 2.20 -13.80 1.84
N GLY A 47 2.53 -14.75 2.72
CA GLY A 47 3.68 -14.64 3.63
C GLY A 47 3.44 -13.83 4.91
N GLY A 48 2.20 -13.43 5.23
CA GLY A 48 1.86 -12.75 6.48
C GLY A 48 2.21 -11.26 6.48
N GLY A 49 2.39 -10.63 5.32
CA GLY A 49 2.71 -9.21 5.21
C GLY A 49 3.19 -8.78 3.83
N LEU A 50 3.67 -7.56 3.72
CA LEU A 50 4.22 -7.01 2.49
C LEU A 50 5.65 -7.54 2.27
N ALA A 51 5.93 -8.19 1.14
CA ALA A 51 7.26 -8.72 0.84
C ALA A 51 8.32 -7.60 0.82
N VAL A 52 9.44 -7.79 1.53
CA VAL A 52 10.45 -6.74 1.73
C VAL A 52 11.22 -6.46 0.44
N ALA A 53 11.80 -7.47 -0.18
CA ALA A 53 12.58 -7.35 -1.41
C ALA A 53 11.69 -7.48 -2.64
N ALA A 54 10.79 -6.50 -2.85
CA ALA A 54 9.78 -6.59 -3.91
C ALA A 54 9.26 -5.22 -4.35
N LEU A 55 8.67 -5.19 -5.54
CA LEU A 55 7.94 -4.05 -6.07
C LEU A 55 6.47 -4.12 -5.67
N HIS A 56 5.96 -3.03 -5.13
CA HIS A 56 4.54 -2.82 -4.80
C HIS A 56 4.02 -1.58 -5.53
N GLU A 57 2.88 -1.71 -6.19
CA GLU A 57 2.19 -0.59 -6.84
C GLU A 57 1.01 -0.12 -6.00
N VAL A 58 0.89 1.18 -5.85
CA VAL A 58 -0.21 1.84 -5.13
C VAL A 58 -0.75 2.98 -5.99
N THR A 59 -2.06 3.18 -6.00
CA THR A 59 -2.72 4.32 -6.64
C THR A 59 -3.91 4.78 -5.81
N GLY A 60 -4.33 6.03 -5.97
CA GLY A 60 -5.65 6.47 -5.54
C GLY A 60 -6.75 5.68 -6.27
N ALA A 61 -7.87 5.43 -5.63
CA ALA A 61 -8.98 4.69 -6.24
C ALA A 61 -9.61 5.48 -7.38
N THR A 62 -9.61 6.80 -7.29
CA THR A 62 -10.12 7.75 -8.27
C THR A 62 -9.08 8.83 -8.55
N PRO A 63 -9.26 9.70 -9.58
CA PRO A 63 -8.40 10.86 -9.81
C PRO A 63 -8.60 12.02 -8.80
N GLU A 64 -9.42 11.84 -7.78
CA GLU A 64 -9.66 12.83 -6.73
C GLU A 64 -8.41 13.05 -5.87
N LEU A 65 -8.17 14.31 -5.47
CA LEU A 65 -7.02 14.67 -4.64
C LEU A 65 -7.00 13.95 -3.29
N SER A 66 -8.17 13.67 -2.72
CA SER A 66 -8.31 12.95 -1.44
C SER A 66 -7.81 11.51 -1.54
N ASP A 67 -8.09 10.81 -2.64
CA ASP A 67 -7.64 9.45 -2.88
C ASP A 67 -6.15 9.41 -3.21
N ASP A 68 -5.66 10.40 -3.97
CA ASP A 68 -4.26 10.54 -4.30
C ASP A 68 -3.41 10.84 -3.05
N ALA A 69 -3.90 11.71 -2.17
CA ALA A 69 -3.27 11.98 -0.86
C ALA A 69 -3.29 10.73 0.04
N ALA A 70 -4.40 10.00 0.10
CA ALA A 70 -4.51 8.76 0.88
C ALA A 70 -3.50 7.71 0.39
N ALA A 71 -3.35 7.54 -0.93
CA ALA A 71 -2.36 6.63 -1.53
C ALA A 71 -0.91 7.06 -1.20
N THR A 72 -0.62 8.36 -1.25
CA THR A 72 0.68 8.93 -0.89
C THR A 72 1.02 8.64 0.57
N LEU A 73 0.07 8.91 1.50
CA LEU A 73 0.27 8.68 2.93
C LEU A 73 0.34 7.18 3.29
N PHE A 74 -0.38 6.32 2.57
CA PHE A 74 -0.25 4.87 2.72
C PHE A 74 1.15 4.37 2.36
N ILE A 75 1.72 4.86 1.26
CA ILE A 75 3.12 4.58 0.89
C ILE A 75 4.09 5.13 1.93
N ALA A 76 3.88 6.37 2.40
CA ALA A 76 4.73 6.99 3.42
C ALA A 76 4.75 6.16 4.71
N GLY A 77 3.59 5.64 5.16
CA GLY A 77 3.51 4.77 6.32
C GLY A 77 4.28 3.45 6.14
N ILE A 78 4.18 2.81 4.96
CA ILE A 78 4.96 1.61 4.65
C ILE A 78 6.46 1.93 4.64
N ALA A 79 6.86 3.02 3.98
CA ALA A 79 8.25 3.45 3.91
C ALA A 79 8.82 3.77 5.30
N ALA A 80 8.06 4.47 6.16
CA ALA A 80 8.43 4.76 7.54
C ALA A 80 8.69 3.50 8.35
N ARG A 81 7.80 2.52 8.27
CA ARG A 81 7.96 1.23 8.97
C ARG A 81 9.13 0.42 8.43
N ARG A 82 9.45 0.53 7.15
CA ARG A 82 10.64 -0.08 6.55
C ARG A 82 11.92 0.60 7.01
N ALA A 83 11.92 1.94 7.10
CA ALA A 83 13.06 2.72 7.59
C ALA A 83 13.33 2.51 9.08
N GLY A 84 12.30 2.24 9.87
CA GLY A 84 12.45 2.19 11.33
C GLY A 84 13.03 3.50 11.87
N ALA A 85 13.92 3.43 12.87
CA ALA A 85 14.48 4.63 13.49
C ALA A 85 15.66 5.25 12.71
N THR A 86 16.35 4.51 11.86
CA THR A 86 17.66 4.90 11.31
C THR A 86 17.84 4.69 9.82
N GLY A 87 16.87 4.08 9.15
CA GLY A 87 16.96 3.80 7.71
C GLY A 87 16.55 5.00 6.87
N ASP A 88 17.17 5.12 5.69
CA ASP A 88 16.86 6.16 4.72
C ASP A 88 15.91 5.66 3.63
N VAL A 89 15.08 6.55 3.14
CA VAL A 89 14.13 6.35 2.04
C VAL A 89 14.45 7.30 0.90
N LEU A 90 14.69 6.77 -0.29
CA LEU A 90 14.77 7.57 -1.51
C LEU A 90 13.36 7.80 -2.04
N TRP A 91 12.97 9.05 -2.29
CA TRP A 91 11.68 9.43 -2.87
C TRP A 91 11.89 10.21 -4.16
N ALA A 92 11.69 9.55 -5.29
CA ALA A 92 11.84 10.12 -6.63
C ALA A 92 10.49 10.57 -7.20
N PHE A 93 10.39 11.79 -7.71
CA PHE A 93 9.17 12.37 -8.23
C PHE A 93 9.45 13.36 -9.36
N SER A 94 8.45 13.59 -10.22
CA SER A 94 8.50 14.59 -11.28
C SER A 94 7.54 15.76 -11.08
N ARG A 95 6.66 15.70 -10.09
CA ARG A 95 5.67 16.73 -9.76
C ARG A 95 5.94 17.30 -8.38
N ARG A 96 5.96 18.65 -8.28
CA ARG A 96 6.21 19.37 -7.01
C ARG A 96 4.94 19.55 -6.19
N ASP A 97 4.16 18.50 -6.00
CA ASP A 97 2.93 18.52 -5.21
C ASP A 97 3.01 17.67 -3.92
N LEU A 98 4.19 17.16 -3.59
CA LEU A 98 4.43 16.37 -2.40
C LEU A 98 4.40 17.26 -1.14
N PHE A 99 3.50 16.92 -0.19
CA PHE A 99 3.35 17.64 1.06
C PHE A 99 4.15 17.00 2.19
N ALA A 100 5.40 17.43 2.38
CA ALA A 100 6.33 16.88 3.36
C ALA A 100 5.80 16.80 4.81
N PRO A 101 5.05 17.81 5.36
CA PRO A 101 4.46 17.66 6.68
C PRO A 101 3.45 16.51 6.80
N GLY A 102 2.67 16.22 5.74
CA GLY A 102 1.78 15.07 5.71
C GLY A 102 2.53 13.73 5.76
N ILE A 103 3.64 13.64 5.03
CA ILE A 103 4.51 12.47 5.04
C ILE A 103 5.11 12.26 6.45
N ALA A 104 5.54 13.32 7.12
CA ALA A 104 6.05 13.26 8.49
C ALA A 104 4.95 12.80 9.49
N GLN A 105 3.71 13.25 9.30
CA GLN A 105 2.57 12.80 10.11
C GLN A 105 2.23 11.30 9.90
N ALA A 106 2.56 10.74 8.73
CA ALA A 106 2.45 9.32 8.45
C ALA A 106 3.67 8.50 8.91
N GLY A 107 4.55 9.10 9.71
CA GLY A 107 5.68 8.42 10.37
C GLY A 107 7.02 8.54 9.65
N LEU A 108 7.09 9.08 8.44
CA LEU A 108 8.34 9.24 7.69
C LEU A 108 8.92 10.65 7.91
N GLY A 109 9.84 10.75 8.86
CA GLY A 109 10.45 12.01 9.26
C GLY A 109 11.33 12.65 8.18
N PRO A 110 11.49 13.99 8.19
CA PRO A 110 12.23 14.71 7.14
C PRO A 110 13.71 14.35 7.09
N GLY A 111 14.32 13.89 8.19
CA GLY A 111 15.70 13.45 8.24
C GLY A 111 15.95 12.06 7.65
N GLN A 112 14.89 11.34 7.27
CA GLN A 112 14.96 9.99 6.71
C GLN A 112 14.66 9.96 5.21
N VAL A 113 14.36 11.09 4.57
CA VAL A 113 13.95 11.12 3.17
C VAL A 113 14.99 11.85 2.33
N ILE A 114 15.48 11.16 1.32
CA ILE A 114 16.31 11.71 0.26
C ILE A 114 15.38 12.00 -0.91
N TYR A 115 15.08 13.26 -1.17
CA TYR A 115 14.22 13.67 -2.27
C TYR A 115 15.01 13.79 -3.57
N ALA A 116 14.56 13.08 -4.61
CA ALA A 116 15.11 13.16 -5.96
C ALA A 116 14.06 13.74 -6.92
N GLU A 117 14.22 15.03 -7.26
CA GLU A 117 13.39 15.68 -8.25
C GLU A 117 13.86 15.33 -9.66
N CYS A 118 12.96 14.80 -10.49
CA CYS A 118 13.19 14.32 -11.84
C CYS A 118 12.41 15.17 -12.84
N GLY A 119 12.87 15.21 -14.11
CA GLY A 119 12.17 15.97 -15.15
C GLY A 119 10.95 15.24 -15.71
N ARG A 120 10.93 13.91 -15.68
CA ARG A 120 9.92 13.04 -16.29
C ARG A 120 9.90 11.65 -15.67
N ASP A 121 8.84 10.87 -15.95
CA ASP A 121 8.62 9.54 -15.39
C ASP A 121 9.78 8.56 -15.69
N GLU A 122 10.41 8.65 -16.85
CA GLU A 122 11.56 7.80 -17.22
C GLU A 122 12.78 8.04 -16.31
N ASP A 123 13.03 9.28 -15.93
CA ASP A 123 14.10 9.63 -15.01
C ASP A 123 13.81 9.15 -13.59
N VAL A 124 12.53 9.21 -13.16
CA VAL A 124 12.08 8.62 -11.88
C VAL A 124 12.35 7.11 -11.85
N LEU A 125 12.01 6.40 -12.93
CA LEU A 125 12.26 4.95 -13.02
C LEU A 125 13.76 4.61 -12.98
N ALA A 126 14.60 5.42 -13.61
CA ALA A 126 16.06 5.24 -13.60
C ALA A 126 16.63 5.46 -12.18
N VAL A 127 16.18 6.52 -11.49
CA VAL A 127 16.58 6.82 -10.10
C VAL A 127 16.11 5.70 -9.16
N MET A 128 14.88 5.18 -9.33
CA MET A 128 14.41 4.03 -8.56
C MET A 128 15.31 2.81 -8.76
N GLU A 129 15.65 2.47 -10.01
CA GLU A 129 16.47 1.31 -10.34
C GLU A 129 17.85 1.40 -9.70
N GLU A 130 18.48 2.57 -9.75
CA GLU A 130 19.79 2.82 -9.13
C GLU A 130 19.69 2.75 -7.59
N GLY A 131 18.69 3.40 -7.00
CA GLY A 131 18.47 3.35 -5.56
C GLY A 131 18.23 1.94 -5.03
N LEU A 132 17.50 1.10 -5.77
CA LEU A 132 17.27 -0.30 -5.41
C LEU A 132 18.54 -1.13 -5.39
N ARG A 133 19.48 -0.86 -6.31
CA ARG A 133 20.79 -1.55 -6.38
C ARG A 133 21.77 -1.10 -5.30
N HIS A 134 21.58 0.08 -4.73
CA HIS A 134 22.52 0.66 -3.76
C HIS A 134 22.62 -0.11 -2.43
N ARG A 135 21.64 -0.96 -2.07
CA ARG A 135 21.59 -1.81 -0.86
C ARG A 135 21.69 -1.08 0.50
N GLY A 136 21.77 0.24 0.51
CA GLY A 136 21.85 1.06 1.73
C GLY A 136 20.53 1.71 2.12
N LEU A 137 19.51 1.58 1.27
CA LEU A 137 18.20 2.20 1.48
C LEU A 137 17.19 1.20 2.05
N ALA A 138 16.38 1.65 2.99
CA ALA A 138 15.31 0.85 3.57
C ALA A 138 14.16 0.65 2.57
N ALA A 139 13.83 1.70 1.81
CA ALA A 139 12.86 1.67 0.73
C ALA A 139 13.19 2.69 -0.34
N VAL A 140 12.69 2.45 -1.55
CA VAL A 140 12.74 3.38 -2.68
C VAL A 140 11.32 3.63 -3.15
N VAL A 141 10.88 4.87 -3.12
CA VAL A 141 9.58 5.34 -3.59
C VAL A 141 9.75 6.07 -4.91
N GLY A 142 8.90 5.80 -5.89
CA GLY A 142 8.87 6.57 -7.14
C GLY A 142 7.45 6.91 -7.56
N GLU A 143 7.23 8.18 -7.93
CA GLU A 143 5.95 8.68 -8.41
C GLU A 143 5.93 8.76 -9.92
N VAL A 144 5.07 7.97 -10.54
CA VAL A 144 4.99 7.85 -11.99
C VAL A 144 3.53 7.72 -12.45
N GLY A 145 3.27 8.06 -13.69
CA GLY A 145 1.98 7.79 -14.31
C GLY A 145 1.91 6.37 -14.90
N ARG A 146 1.98 6.26 -16.21
CA ARG A 146 1.86 4.99 -16.93
C ARG A 146 3.23 4.34 -17.11
N VAL A 147 3.37 3.08 -16.69
CA VAL A 147 4.63 2.33 -16.75
C VAL A 147 4.41 1.04 -17.53
N GLN A 148 5.33 0.72 -18.43
CA GLN A 148 5.33 -0.52 -19.20
C GLN A 148 5.82 -1.71 -18.35
N MET A 149 5.35 -2.92 -18.69
CA MET A 149 5.71 -4.14 -17.98
C MET A 149 7.23 -4.40 -17.91
N ALA A 150 7.97 -4.05 -18.97
CA ALA A 150 9.42 -4.22 -18.99
C ALA A 150 10.12 -3.42 -17.88
N SER A 151 9.68 -2.17 -17.64
CA SER A 151 10.23 -1.34 -16.56
C SER A 151 9.87 -1.88 -15.18
N THR A 152 8.62 -2.32 -14.96
CA THR A 152 8.22 -2.93 -13.67
C THR A 152 8.98 -4.23 -13.41
N ARG A 153 9.31 -5.01 -14.46
CA ARG A 153 10.14 -6.23 -14.33
C ARG A 153 11.56 -5.89 -13.90
N ARG A 154 12.19 -4.87 -14.48
CA ARG A 154 13.54 -4.43 -14.08
C ARG A 154 13.58 -3.97 -12.63
N LEU A 155 12.58 -3.17 -12.20
CA LEU A 155 12.49 -2.72 -10.81
C LEU A 155 12.25 -3.88 -9.84
N GLN A 156 11.43 -4.86 -10.20
CA GLN A 156 11.23 -6.06 -9.39
C GLN A 156 12.54 -6.83 -9.20
N LEU A 157 13.30 -7.04 -10.28
CA LEU A 157 14.60 -7.73 -10.21
C LEU A 157 15.63 -6.92 -9.39
N ALA A 158 15.69 -5.60 -9.58
CA ALA A 158 16.57 -4.74 -8.79
C ALA A 158 16.21 -4.75 -7.29
N ALA A 159 14.91 -4.78 -6.94
CA ALA A 159 14.45 -4.93 -5.56
C ALA A 159 14.87 -6.28 -4.95
N GLU A 160 14.72 -7.37 -5.70
CA GLU A 160 15.15 -8.72 -5.28
C GLU A 160 16.68 -8.80 -5.07
N GLU A 161 17.47 -8.25 -6.00
CA GLU A 161 18.93 -8.24 -5.91
C GLU A 161 19.45 -7.34 -4.79
N GLY A 162 18.84 -6.17 -4.60
CA GLY A 162 19.21 -5.20 -3.56
C GLY A 162 18.71 -5.54 -2.17
N GLY A 163 17.69 -6.40 -2.05
CA GLY A 163 17.01 -6.67 -0.77
C GLY A 163 16.17 -5.49 -0.30
N THR A 164 15.81 -4.55 -1.20
CA THR A 164 15.20 -3.27 -0.87
C THR A 164 13.73 -3.24 -1.30
N THR A 165 12.87 -2.59 -0.49
CA THR A 165 11.44 -2.44 -0.82
C THR A 165 11.25 -1.35 -1.87
N ALA A 166 10.65 -1.70 -3.00
CA ALA A 166 10.27 -0.77 -4.07
C ALA A 166 8.78 -0.42 -3.95
N LEU A 167 8.47 0.85 -3.80
CA LEU A 167 7.12 1.40 -3.68
C LEU A 167 6.85 2.32 -4.87
N MET A 168 5.93 1.96 -5.74
CA MET A 168 5.58 2.76 -6.92
C MET A 168 4.21 3.40 -6.73
N LEU A 169 4.18 4.71 -6.54
CA LEU A 169 2.96 5.51 -6.54
C LEU A 169 2.56 5.84 -7.98
N LYS A 170 1.49 5.21 -8.43
CA LYS A 170 0.96 5.42 -9.78
C LYS A 170 -0.09 6.51 -9.77
N ARG A 171 0.27 7.65 -10.33
CA ARG A 171 -0.58 8.85 -10.39
C ARG A 171 -1.58 8.78 -11.53
N TRP A 172 -2.79 9.22 -11.29
CA TRP A 172 -3.78 9.44 -12.34
C TRP A 172 -3.32 10.54 -13.30
N LYS A 173 -3.46 10.30 -14.59
CA LYS A 173 -3.27 11.32 -15.63
C LYS A 173 -4.59 12.04 -15.89
N ARG A 174 -4.51 13.23 -16.48
CA ARG A 174 -5.71 14.02 -16.87
C ARG A 174 -6.63 13.30 -17.84
N SER A 175 -6.13 12.30 -18.59
CA SER A 175 -6.91 11.45 -19.49
C SER A 175 -7.93 10.55 -18.77
N GLY A 176 -7.86 10.41 -17.45
CA GLY A 176 -8.74 9.52 -16.67
C GLY A 176 -8.47 8.03 -16.88
N GLU A 177 -7.38 7.67 -17.58
CA GLU A 177 -7.00 6.26 -17.74
C GLU A 177 -6.54 5.67 -16.42
N ASP A 178 -7.07 4.48 -16.09
CA ASP A 178 -6.72 3.74 -14.89
C ASP A 178 -5.21 3.47 -14.81
N PRO A 179 -4.50 3.97 -13.77
CA PRO A 179 -3.07 3.76 -13.61
C PRO A 179 -2.66 2.28 -13.50
N LEU A 180 -3.59 1.42 -13.06
CA LEU A 180 -3.37 -0.01 -12.95
C LEU A 180 -3.85 -0.82 -14.17
N ALA A 181 -4.26 -0.20 -15.26
CA ALA A 181 -4.76 -0.92 -16.45
C ALA A 181 -3.69 -1.80 -17.11
N LEU A 182 -2.42 -1.35 -17.12
CA LEU A 182 -1.34 -2.13 -17.73
C LEU A 182 -0.90 -3.30 -16.86
N PRO A 183 -0.49 -4.43 -17.48
CA PRO A 183 0.17 -5.52 -16.78
C PRO A 183 1.43 -5.03 -16.05
N SER A 184 1.76 -5.65 -14.91
CA SER A 184 2.90 -5.30 -14.08
C SER A 184 3.51 -6.54 -13.44
N SER A 185 4.83 -6.47 -13.17
CA SER A 185 5.58 -7.47 -12.42
C SER A 185 5.53 -7.25 -10.90
N ALA A 186 4.82 -6.22 -10.41
CA ALA A 186 4.68 -5.94 -8.99
C ALA A 186 4.08 -7.15 -8.23
N VAL A 187 4.59 -7.41 -7.03
CA VAL A 187 4.10 -8.50 -6.16
C VAL A 187 2.72 -8.18 -5.62
N THR A 188 2.47 -6.93 -5.25
CA THR A 188 1.13 -6.46 -4.84
C THR A 188 0.74 -5.20 -5.59
N ARG A 189 -0.57 -5.02 -5.80
CA ARG A 189 -1.17 -3.84 -6.44
C ARG A 189 -2.35 -3.36 -5.60
N TRP A 190 -2.33 -2.09 -5.22
CA TRP A 190 -3.26 -1.51 -4.28
C TRP A 190 -4.00 -0.31 -4.85
N ARG A 191 -5.28 -0.16 -4.47
CA ARG A 191 -6.05 1.07 -4.60
C ARG A 191 -6.43 1.58 -3.23
N ILE A 192 -6.24 2.86 -3.01
CA ILE A 192 -6.56 3.51 -1.76
C ILE A 192 -7.63 4.57 -2.02
N ALA A 193 -8.77 4.42 -1.38
CA ALA A 193 -9.82 5.43 -1.39
C ALA A 193 -9.93 6.11 -0.04
N SER A 194 -10.05 7.42 -0.05
CA SER A 194 -10.41 8.21 1.11
C SER A 194 -11.86 7.89 1.52
N ALA A 195 -12.13 7.82 2.79
CA ALA A 195 -13.47 7.61 3.34
C ALA A 195 -13.75 8.60 4.47
N PRO A 196 -15.03 8.94 4.75
CA PRO A 196 -15.38 9.80 5.87
C PRO A 196 -14.79 9.26 7.18
N SER A 197 -14.22 10.16 8.00
CA SER A 197 -13.69 9.81 9.31
C SER A 197 -14.78 9.22 10.22
N SER A 198 -14.37 8.43 11.21
CA SER A 198 -15.32 7.97 12.24
C SER A 198 -15.87 9.20 12.98
N PRO A 199 -17.20 9.27 13.20
CA PRO A 199 -17.78 10.34 13.99
C PRO A 199 -17.16 10.32 15.40
N LEU A 200 -16.94 11.48 15.98
CA LEU A 200 -16.48 11.61 17.35
C LEU A 200 -17.68 11.83 18.28
N PRO A 201 -17.60 11.44 19.57
CA PRO A 201 -18.65 11.74 20.56
C PRO A 201 -18.71 13.26 20.91
N VAL A 202 -17.78 14.05 20.42
CA VAL A 202 -17.66 15.49 20.56
C VAL A 202 -17.48 16.14 19.20
N GLU A 203 -17.76 17.43 19.08
CA GLU A 203 -17.47 18.17 17.84
C GLU A 203 -15.98 18.10 17.50
N GLY A 204 -15.66 17.71 16.27
CA GLY A 204 -14.28 17.56 15.80
C GLY A 204 -14.16 16.67 14.58
N ILE A 205 -12.95 16.59 14.05
CA ILE A 205 -12.61 15.72 12.92
C ILE A 205 -11.90 14.49 13.48
N GLY A 206 -12.51 13.30 13.27
CA GLY A 206 -11.91 12.03 13.62
C GLY A 206 -10.72 11.68 12.71
N ARG A 207 -10.01 10.63 13.07
CA ARG A 207 -8.92 10.08 12.25
C ARG A 207 -9.46 9.75 10.86
N PRO A 208 -8.77 10.12 9.77
CA PRO A 208 -9.17 9.75 8.42
C PRO A 208 -9.28 8.25 8.27
N ARG A 209 -10.22 7.80 7.46
CA ARG A 209 -10.36 6.37 7.10
C ARG A 209 -10.05 6.18 5.63
N TRP A 210 -9.55 5.00 5.33
CA TRP A 210 -9.25 4.58 3.98
C TRP A 210 -9.87 3.21 3.67
N ARG A 211 -10.42 3.07 2.47
CA ARG A 211 -10.67 1.76 1.91
C ARG A 211 -9.39 1.32 1.21
N LEU A 212 -8.82 0.23 1.68
CA LEU A 212 -7.66 -0.42 1.08
C LEU A 212 -8.15 -1.58 0.23
N THR A 213 -7.95 -1.50 -1.09
CA THR A 213 -8.27 -2.58 -2.03
C THR A 213 -6.96 -3.20 -2.52
N LEU A 214 -6.69 -4.42 -2.11
CA LEU A 214 -5.64 -5.25 -2.68
C LEU A 214 -6.17 -5.84 -3.99
N VAL A 215 -5.88 -5.16 -5.11
CA VAL A 215 -6.38 -5.54 -6.44
C VAL A 215 -5.76 -6.85 -6.91
N ARG A 216 -4.48 -7.07 -6.54
CA ARG A 216 -3.71 -8.25 -6.90
C ARG A 216 -2.57 -8.47 -5.92
N GLN A 217 -2.30 -9.74 -5.61
CA GLN A 217 -1.05 -10.18 -4.99
C GLN A 217 -0.56 -11.47 -5.65
N ARG A 218 0.75 -11.67 -5.68
CA ARG A 218 1.35 -12.93 -6.14
C ARG A 218 1.18 -13.97 -5.03
N GLY A 219 0.60 -15.12 -5.37
CA GLY A 219 0.38 -16.23 -4.42
C GLY A 219 -0.78 -16.03 -3.44
N GLY A 220 -1.67 -15.04 -3.66
CA GLY A 220 -2.83 -14.79 -2.82
C GLY A 220 -4.02 -14.22 -3.58
N GLU A 221 -5.09 -13.93 -2.84
CA GLU A 221 -6.36 -13.43 -3.39
C GLU A 221 -6.51 -11.92 -3.20
N PRO A 222 -7.27 -11.23 -4.07
CA PRO A 222 -7.72 -9.86 -3.84
C PRO A 222 -8.55 -9.74 -2.56
N HIS A 223 -8.48 -8.58 -1.91
CA HIS A 223 -9.28 -8.31 -0.71
C HIS A 223 -9.47 -6.81 -0.48
N ASP A 224 -10.50 -6.47 0.31
CA ASP A 224 -10.82 -5.09 0.70
C ASP A 224 -10.87 -4.96 2.22
N TRP A 225 -10.37 -3.83 2.73
CA TRP A 225 -10.46 -3.47 4.15
C TRP A 225 -10.87 -2.01 4.31
N MET A 226 -11.59 -1.70 5.39
CA MET A 226 -11.76 -0.33 5.87
C MET A 226 -10.84 -0.15 7.08
N MET A 227 -9.91 0.82 7.00
CA MET A 227 -8.91 1.08 8.03
C MET A 227 -8.89 2.57 8.40
N GLU A 228 -8.46 2.89 9.61
CA GLU A 228 -7.99 4.23 9.92
C GLU A 228 -6.62 4.47 9.29
N SER A 229 -6.36 5.71 8.87
CA SER A 229 -5.11 6.13 8.23
C SER A 229 -3.87 5.81 9.06
N CYS A 230 -2.69 5.90 8.46
CA CYS A 230 -1.43 5.77 9.19
C CYS A 230 -1.30 6.85 10.29
N ASP A 231 -0.74 6.44 11.43
CA ASP A 231 -0.34 7.34 12.52
C ASP A 231 1.13 7.78 12.37
N ALA A 232 1.64 8.49 13.36
CA ALA A 232 3.02 8.97 13.40
C ALA A 232 4.08 7.85 13.49
N THR A 233 3.67 6.59 13.58
CA THR A 233 4.55 5.41 13.51
C THR A 233 4.43 4.67 12.18
N GLY A 234 3.63 5.20 11.25
CA GLY A 234 3.33 4.57 9.97
C GLY A 234 2.34 3.41 10.04
N CYS A 235 1.69 3.19 11.19
CA CYS A 235 0.79 2.08 11.42
C CYS A 235 -0.67 2.45 11.12
N LEU A 236 -1.35 1.55 10.41
CA LEU A 236 -2.81 1.57 10.26
C LEU A 236 -3.49 1.15 11.57
N ALA A 237 -4.78 1.46 11.72
CA ALA A 237 -5.59 0.93 12.81
C ALA A 237 -6.96 0.45 12.31
N LEU A 238 -7.58 -0.44 13.08
CA LEU A 238 -8.97 -0.82 12.86
C LEU A 238 -9.88 0.35 13.22
N PRO A 239 -10.92 0.64 12.43
CA PRO A 239 -11.92 1.63 12.80
C PRO A 239 -12.54 1.28 14.15
N ALA A 240 -12.60 2.23 15.09
CA ALA A 240 -13.30 2.03 16.34
C ALA A 240 -14.80 1.86 16.07
N GLU A 241 -15.35 0.69 16.39
CA GLU A 241 -16.79 0.48 16.36
C GLU A 241 -17.44 1.23 17.53
N PHE A 242 -18.37 2.15 17.24
CA PHE A 242 -19.06 2.95 18.26
C PHE A 242 -19.96 2.11 19.19
N GLY A 243 -20.32 0.88 18.81
CA GLY A 243 -21.22 0.01 19.55
C GLY A 243 -20.72 -0.39 20.96
N ASP A 244 -19.41 -0.49 21.15
CA ASP A 244 -18.85 -1.01 22.40
C ASP A 244 -18.66 0.06 23.49
N ARG A 245 -18.53 1.35 23.10
CA ARG A 245 -18.35 2.45 24.10
C ARG A 245 -19.67 2.90 24.73
N ALA A 246 -20.77 2.90 24.00
CA ALA A 246 -22.10 3.17 24.57
C ALA A 246 -22.50 2.10 25.60
N ASN A 247 -22.21 0.83 25.32
CA ASN A 247 -22.50 -0.29 26.23
C ASN A 247 -21.63 -0.27 27.51
N THR A 248 -20.40 0.24 27.44
CA THR A 248 -19.51 0.37 28.61
C THR A 248 -19.91 1.54 29.51
N ALA A 249 -20.35 2.66 28.91
CA ALA A 249 -20.86 3.82 29.66
C ALA A 249 -22.21 3.51 30.33
N ASP A 250 -23.12 2.81 29.65
CA ASP A 250 -24.42 2.37 30.22
C ASP A 250 -24.24 1.32 31.31
N ARG A 251 -23.32 0.38 31.19
CA ARG A 251 -22.99 -0.59 32.26
C ARG A 251 -22.38 0.09 33.47
N ALA A 252 -21.48 1.09 33.28
CA ALA A 252 -20.94 1.87 34.39
C ALA A 252 -21.99 2.77 35.08
N ALA A 253 -22.93 3.32 34.32
CA ALA A 253 -24.06 4.10 34.85
C ALA A 253 -25.05 3.22 35.59
N ALA A 254 -25.37 2.02 35.09
CA ALA A 254 -26.23 1.04 35.74
C ALA A 254 -25.62 0.51 37.06
N ALA A 255 -24.29 0.24 37.08
CA ALA A 255 -23.59 -0.19 38.29
C ALA A 255 -23.55 0.90 39.40
N ARG A 256 -23.51 2.19 39.02
CA ARG A 256 -23.57 3.31 39.98
C ARG A 256 -25.00 3.60 40.52
N ARG A 257 -26.04 3.11 39.86
CA ARG A 257 -27.43 3.22 40.36
C ARG A 257 -27.86 2.05 41.24
N ALA A 258 -27.06 0.97 41.22
CA ALA A 258 -27.31 -0.23 42.02
C ALA A 258 -26.49 -0.30 43.33
N ALA A 259 -25.59 0.67 43.56
CA ALA A 259 -24.79 0.86 44.77
C ALA A 259 -25.32 2.08 45.57
#